data_909cd3e7873a876c358e66d39646f381
#
_entry.id   909cd3e7873a876c358e66d39646f381
#
_cell.length_a   1.000
_cell.length_b   1.000
_cell.length_c   1.000
_cell.angle_alpha   90.00
_cell.angle_beta   90.00
_cell.angle_gamma   90.00
#
_symmetry.space_group_name_H-M   'P 1'
#
loop_
_entity.id
_entity.type
_entity.pdbx_description
1 polymer ?
#
loop_
_entity_poly.entity_id
_entity_poly.type
_entity_poly.pdbx_seq_one_letter_code
_entity_poly.pdbx_strand_id
1 'polypeptide(L)'
;VEASLRGRAHKYGKNVDTDVIIPGKYCNIVDPAELGKHALEGLDPEYTARMRAGDIIVADRNFGCGSSREVAPIAIKGSGTSAVIAKSFARIFYRNALNIGLPIFESDEAVDGIESGDEIELEPATGVVRNITKGTHYQAAEFPPFMRSLIDAGGLVPYVERRLAEAAK
;
A
#
# COMPACT_ATOMS: atom_id res chain seq x y z
N VAL A 1 1.31 15.65 5.55
CA VAL A 1 0.41 14.54 5.20
C VAL A 1 -0.60 15.03 4.17
N GLU A 2 -0.70 14.33 3.07
CA GLU A 2 -1.63 14.70 2.02
C GLU A 2 -3.07 14.36 2.41
N ALA A 3 -4.00 15.26 2.11
CA ALA A 3 -5.41 15.05 2.36
C ALA A 3 -5.99 13.95 1.46
N SER A 4 -5.39 13.76 0.28
CA SER A 4 -5.80 12.71 -0.66
C SER A 4 -4.59 12.16 -1.40
N LEU A 5 -4.75 10.92 -1.89
CA LEU A 5 -3.78 10.25 -2.75
C LEU A 5 -4.41 10.06 -4.11
N ARG A 6 -3.65 10.22 -5.17
CA ARG A 6 -4.17 10.09 -6.53
C ARG A 6 -3.16 9.41 -7.43
N GLY A 7 -3.62 8.46 -8.23
CA GLY A 7 -2.80 7.73 -9.17
C GLY A 7 -3.61 6.75 -9.98
N ARG A 8 -2.95 6.08 -10.92
CA ARG A 8 -3.60 5.06 -11.74
C ARG A 8 -3.55 3.71 -11.06
N ALA A 9 -4.59 2.93 -11.28
CA ALA A 9 -4.70 1.59 -10.73
C ALA A 9 -3.92 0.57 -11.55
N HIS A 10 -3.29 -0.37 -10.85
CA HIS A 10 -2.71 -1.58 -11.43
C HIS A 10 -3.36 -2.75 -10.73
N LYS A 11 -4.20 -3.50 -11.43
CA LYS A 11 -5.07 -4.52 -10.83
C LYS A 11 -4.49 -5.91 -10.98
N TYR A 12 -4.53 -6.66 -9.89
CA TYR A 12 -4.04 -8.04 -9.79
C TYR A 12 -5.09 -8.92 -9.13
N GLY A 13 -4.87 -10.22 -9.14
CA GLY A 13 -5.81 -11.19 -8.61
C GLY A 13 -5.67 -11.45 -7.11
N LYS A 14 -6.17 -12.60 -6.68
CA LYS A 14 -6.13 -13.03 -5.29
C LYS A 14 -4.79 -13.68 -4.93
N ASN A 15 -4.52 -13.79 -3.62
CA ASN A 15 -3.36 -14.49 -3.08
C ASN A 15 -2.03 -13.99 -3.64
N VAL A 16 -1.88 -12.69 -3.76
CA VAL A 16 -0.59 -12.09 -4.11
C VAL A 16 0.32 -12.25 -2.90
N ASP A 17 1.22 -13.24 -2.95
CA ASP A 17 2.07 -13.56 -1.82
C ASP A 17 3.34 -12.72 -1.75
N THR A 18 4.00 -12.76 -0.60
CA THR A 18 5.20 -11.94 -0.38
C THR A 18 6.37 -12.33 -1.28
N ASP A 19 6.43 -13.59 -1.73
CA ASP A 19 7.50 -14.04 -2.63
C ASP A 19 7.40 -13.42 -4.03
N VAL A 20 6.18 -13.14 -4.50
CA VAL A 20 5.99 -12.46 -5.78
C VAL A 20 6.04 -10.95 -5.63
N ILE A 21 5.72 -10.41 -4.44
CA ILE A 21 5.88 -8.98 -4.16
C ILE A 21 7.36 -8.61 -4.16
N ILE A 22 8.18 -9.39 -3.45
CA ILE A 22 9.63 -9.21 -3.44
C ILE A 22 10.31 -10.56 -3.37
N PRO A 23 10.89 -11.05 -4.48
CA PRO A 23 11.61 -12.32 -4.48
C PRO A 23 12.73 -12.37 -3.44
N GLY A 24 12.95 -13.55 -2.86
CA GLY A 24 13.89 -13.75 -1.76
C GLY A 24 15.30 -13.25 -2.02
N LYS A 25 15.76 -13.31 -3.27
CA LYS A 25 17.09 -12.85 -3.65
C LYS A 25 17.32 -11.34 -3.43
N TYR A 26 16.26 -10.56 -3.27
CA TYR A 26 16.34 -9.11 -3.04
C TYR A 26 16.15 -8.73 -1.58
N CYS A 27 15.84 -9.69 -0.70
CA CYS A 27 15.53 -9.38 0.71
C CYS A 27 16.70 -8.83 1.51
N ASN A 28 17.92 -8.91 0.98
CA ASN A 28 19.12 -8.35 1.61
C ASN A 28 19.31 -6.86 1.31
N ILE A 29 18.55 -6.30 0.39
CA ILE A 29 18.64 -4.89 0.03
C ILE A 29 18.09 -4.06 1.19
N VAL A 30 18.88 -3.13 1.70
CA VAL A 30 18.52 -2.29 2.85
C VAL A 30 17.84 -0.99 2.42
N ASP A 31 18.31 -0.38 1.33
CA ASP A 31 17.75 0.87 0.85
C ASP A 31 16.35 0.67 0.25
N PRO A 32 15.32 1.33 0.81
CA PRO A 32 13.94 1.18 0.29
C PRO A 32 13.79 1.53 -1.20
N ALA A 33 14.49 2.54 -1.69
CA ALA A 33 14.40 2.93 -3.10
C ALA A 33 14.99 1.84 -4.01
N GLU A 34 16.11 1.24 -3.61
CA GLU A 34 16.70 0.13 -4.36
C GLU A 34 15.82 -1.12 -4.31
N LEU A 35 15.25 -1.42 -3.14
CA LEU A 35 14.32 -2.52 -2.97
C LEU A 35 13.07 -2.32 -3.84
N GLY A 36 12.58 -1.08 -3.91
CA GLY A 36 11.41 -0.71 -4.69
C GLY A 36 11.55 -0.94 -6.20
N LYS A 37 12.77 -0.99 -6.72
CA LYS A 37 13.01 -1.29 -8.14
C LYS A 37 12.57 -2.71 -8.51
N HIS A 38 12.40 -3.59 -7.52
CA HIS A 38 12.02 -4.98 -7.69
C HIS A 38 10.61 -5.30 -7.20
N ALA A 39 9.83 -4.27 -6.86
CA ALA A 39 8.46 -4.46 -6.38
C ALA A 39 7.60 -5.18 -7.41
N LEU A 40 6.86 -6.19 -6.97
CA LEU A 40 6.00 -7.05 -7.77
C LEU A 40 6.74 -7.84 -8.87
N GLU A 41 8.06 -7.90 -8.85
CA GLU A 41 8.84 -8.53 -9.92
C GLU A 41 8.46 -10.00 -10.14
N GLY A 42 8.09 -10.72 -9.09
CA GLY A 42 7.65 -12.10 -9.20
C GLY A 42 6.24 -12.28 -9.77
N LEU A 43 5.45 -11.22 -9.83
CA LEU A 43 4.08 -11.25 -10.34
C LEU A 43 3.96 -10.53 -11.69
N ASP A 44 4.58 -9.38 -11.79
CA ASP A 44 4.49 -8.50 -12.96
C ASP A 44 5.84 -7.80 -13.12
N PRO A 45 6.79 -8.40 -13.86
CA PRO A 45 8.12 -7.83 -14.02
C PRO A 45 8.14 -6.42 -14.63
N GLU A 46 7.08 -6.03 -15.32
CA GLU A 46 6.98 -4.73 -15.97
C GLU A 46 6.35 -3.64 -15.07
N TYR A 47 5.94 -4.01 -13.85
CA TYR A 47 5.24 -3.07 -12.96
C TYR A 47 6.05 -1.81 -12.71
N THR A 48 7.31 -1.94 -12.28
CA THR A 48 8.14 -0.79 -11.94
C THR A 48 8.51 0.06 -13.15
N ALA A 49 8.55 -0.53 -14.34
CA ALA A 49 8.80 0.21 -15.59
C ALA A 49 7.56 0.98 -16.05
N ARG A 50 6.38 0.45 -15.79
CA ARG A 50 5.11 1.03 -16.26
C ARG A 50 4.50 2.03 -15.28
N MET A 51 4.66 1.81 -13.97
CA MET A 51 4.03 2.63 -12.96
C MET A 51 4.69 4.00 -12.84
N ARG A 52 3.93 4.95 -12.31
CA ARG A 52 4.41 6.28 -11.95
C ARG A 52 4.25 6.51 -10.47
N ALA A 53 5.08 7.37 -9.89
CA ALA A 53 4.97 7.73 -8.48
C ALA A 53 3.54 8.20 -8.17
N GLY A 54 2.96 7.65 -7.12
CA GLY A 54 1.59 7.90 -6.72
C GLY A 54 0.59 6.84 -7.18
N ASP A 55 0.96 5.96 -8.09
CA ASP A 55 0.08 4.91 -8.58
C ASP A 55 -0.34 3.96 -7.45
N ILE A 56 -1.41 3.21 -7.70
CA ILE A 56 -2.12 2.44 -6.68
C ILE A 56 -2.22 0.98 -7.13
N ILE A 57 -1.89 0.06 -6.24
CA ILE A 57 -2.10 -1.36 -6.48
C ILE A 57 -3.51 -1.73 -6.04
N VAL A 58 -4.23 -2.46 -6.88
CA VAL A 58 -5.57 -2.99 -6.57
C VAL A 58 -5.52 -4.50 -6.71
N ALA A 59 -5.98 -5.22 -5.70
CA ALA A 59 -5.91 -6.68 -5.69
C ALA A 59 -7.13 -7.30 -5.02
N ASP A 60 -7.28 -8.60 -5.20
CA ASP A 60 -8.38 -9.36 -4.62
C ASP A 60 -8.01 -9.80 -3.18
N ARG A 61 -8.53 -10.92 -2.72
CA ARG A 61 -8.38 -11.40 -1.35
C ARG A 61 -6.96 -11.84 -1.02
N ASN A 62 -6.62 -11.70 0.27
CA ASN A 62 -5.42 -12.29 0.87
C ASN A 62 -4.12 -11.72 0.29
N PHE A 63 -4.07 -10.42 0.09
CA PHE A 63 -2.86 -9.74 -0.38
C PHE A 63 -1.78 -9.79 0.70
N GLY A 64 -0.57 -10.16 0.30
CA GLY A 64 0.57 -10.23 1.21
C GLY A 64 0.66 -11.55 1.97
N CYS A 65 -0.04 -12.60 1.50
CA CYS A 65 0.02 -13.94 2.11
C CYS A 65 1.41 -14.56 1.96
N GLY A 66 1.59 -15.73 2.59
CA GLY A 66 2.85 -16.47 2.53
C GLY A 66 3.79 -16.08 3.67
N SER A 67 5.09 -16.02 3.38
CA SER A 67 6.11 -15.72 4.39
C SER A 67 5.96 -14.32 4.97
N SER A 68 6.26 -14.15 6.26
CA SER A 68 6.20 -12.86 6.94
C SER A 68 7.41 -11.98 6.58
N ARG A 69 7.47 -11.51 5.34
CA ARG A 69 8.54 -10.65 4.86
C ARG A 69 8.24 -9.19 5.15
N GLU A 70 8.97 -8.62 6.09
CA GLU A 70 8.84 -7.20 6.42
C GLU A 70 9.20 -6.30 5.24
N VAL A 71 10.08 -6.77 4.36
CA VAL A 71 10.52 -6.01 3.19
C VAL A 71 9.46 -5.89 2.10
N ALA A 72 8.41 -6.72 2.12
CA ALA A 72 7.38 -6.67 1.09
C ALA A 72 6.66 -5.30 1.03
N PRO A 73 6.08 -4.79 2.13
CA PRO A 73 5.49 -3.46 2.10
C PRO A 73 6.52 -2.35 1.89
N ILE A 74 7.76 -2.54 2.34
CA ILE A 74 8.84 -1.57 2.10
C ILE A 74 9.13 -1.47 0.61
N ALA A 75 9.17 -2.59 -0.11
CA ALA A 75 9.39 -2.61 -1.55
C ALA A 75 8.26 -1.87 -2.29
N ILE A 76 7.02 -2.10 -1.91
CA ILE A 76 5.87 -1.42 -2.51
C ILE A 76 5.98 0.09 -2.30
N LYS A 77 6.20 0.51 -1.07
CA LYS A 77 6.35 1.94 -0.76
C LYS A 77 7.57 2.54 -1.46
N GLY A 78 8.68 1.82 -1.46
CA GLY A 78 9.93 2.26 -2.10
C GLY A 78 9.82 2.40 -3.61
N SER A 79 8.88 1.71 -4.25
CA SER A 79 8.64 1.85 -5.69
C SER A 79 7.98 3.17 -6.07
N GLY A 80 7.44 3.90 -5.09
CA GLY A 80 6.64 5.09 -5.32
C GLY A 80 5.14 4.84 -5.33
N THR A 81 4.71 3.60 -5.10
CA THR A 81 3.30 3.24 -4.97
C THR A 81 2.72 3.94 -3.74
N SER A 82 1.60 4.63 -3.90
CA SER A 82 1.04 5.45 -2.82
C SER A 82 0.13 4.67 -1.87
N ALA A 83 -0.48 3.60 -2.35
CA ALA A 83 -1.44 2.83 -1.55
C ALA A 83 -1.74 1.47 -2.20
N VAL A 84 -2.32 0.58 -1.42
CA VAL A 84 -2.85 -0.70 -1.90
C VAL A 84 -4.32 -0.80 -1.50
N ILE A 85 -5.18 -1.13 -2.45
CA ILE A 85 -6.59 -1.44 -2.21
C ILE A 85 -6.77 -2.93 -2.46
N ALA A 86 -7.32 -3.66 -1.50
CA ALA A 86 -7.58 -5.08 -1.66
C ALA A 86 -8.90 -5.46 -0.98
N LYS A 87 -9.43 -6.64 -1.33
CA LYS A 87 -10.60 -7.16 -0.62
C LYS A 87 -10.22 -7.58 0.79
N SER A 88 -9.04 -8.15 0.96
CA SER A 88 -8.49 -8.43 2.28
C SER A 88 -6.96 -8.52 2.21
N PHE A 89 -6.33 -8.38 3.36
CA PHE A 89 -4.88 -8.49 3.52
C PHE A 89 -4.54 -9.62 4.48
N ALA A 90 -3.43 -10.30 4.23
CA ALA A 90 -2.87 -11.21 5.21
C ALA A 90 -2.50 -10.42 6.47
N ARG A 91 -2.72 -11.00 7.63
CA ARG A 91 -2.62 -10.32 8.93
C ARG A 91 -1.26 -9.68 9.17
N ILE A 92 -0.19 -10.42 8.89
CA ILE A 92 1.18 -9.93 9.12
C ILE A 92 1.51 -8.81 8.14
N PHE A 93 1.13 -8.97 6.87
CA PHE A 93 1.32 -7.92 5.87
C PHE A 93 0.60 -6.63 6.28
N TYR A 94 -0.64 -6.74 6.73
CA TYR A 94 -1.44 -5.59 7.19
C TYR A 94 -0.67 -4.82 8.27
N ARG A 95 -0.20 -5.52 9.29
CA ARG A 95 0.56 -4.93 10.39
C ARG A 95 1.85 -4.27 9.90
N ASN A 96 2.61 -4.98 9.09
CA ASN A 96 3.89 -4.48 8.57
C ASN A 96 3.71 -3.25 7.70
N ALA A 97 2.65 -3.22 6.88
CA ALA A 97 2.34 -2.07 6.04
C ALA A 97 2.05 -0.82 6.88
N LEU A 98 1.23 -0.96 7.90
CA LEU A 98 0.92 0.16 8.81
C LEU A 98 2.17 0.65 9.54
N ASN A 99 3.03 -0.27 9.99
CA ASN A 99 4.25 0.08 10.71
C ASN A 99 5.21 0.92 9.88
N ILE A 100 5.21 0.77 8.56
CA ILE A 100 6.09 1.55 7.68
C ILE A 100 5.35 2.69 6.97
N GLY A 101 4.09 2.90 7.30
CA GLY A 101 3.31 4.01 6.76
C GLY A 101 2.82 3.82 5.34
N LEU A 102 2.68 2.59 4.87
CA LEU A 102 2.05 2.29 3.58
C LEU A 102 0.53 2.27 3.77
N PRO A 103 -0.21 3.23 3.18
CA PRO A 103 -1.67 3.21 3.27
C PRO A 103 -2.26 1.99 2.58
N ILE A 104 -3.16 1.29 3.28
CA ILE A 104 -3.87 0.12 2.76
C ILE A 104 -5.36 0.27 3.03
N PHE A 105 -6.19 -0.18 2.09
CA PHE A 105 -7.63 -0.02 2.15
C PHE A 105 -8.32 -1.33 1.80
N GLU A 106 -9.31 -1.72 2.58
CA GLU A 106 -10.13 -2.91 2.31
C GLU A 106 -11.49 -2.48 1.78
N SER A 107 -11.83 -2.93 0.57
CA SER A 107 -13.15 -2.69 -0.01
C SER A 107 -13.40 -3.67 -1.14
N ASP A 108 -14.34 -4.59 -0.95
CA ASP A 108 -14.76 -5.53 -1.99
C ASP A 108 -15.32 -4.79 -3.20
N GLU A 109 -16.18 -3.80 -2.96
CA GLU A 109 -16.84 -3.04 -4.03
C GLU A 109 -15.86 -2.24 -4.87
N ALA A 110 -14.88 -1.60 -4.23
CA ALA A 110 -13.87 -0.84 -4.94
C ALA A 110 -13.03 -1.74 -5.84
N VAL A 111 -12.60 -2.89 -5.33
CA VAL A 111 -11.81 -3.84 -6.11
C VAL A 111 -12.60 -4.34 -7.32
N ASP A 112 -13.89 -4.69 -7.13
CA ASP A 112 -14.71 -5.17 -8.23
C ASP A 112 -14.98 -4.10 -9.28
N GLY A 113 -15.06 -2.84 -8.88
CA GLY A 113 -15.39 -1.73 -9.76
C GLY A 113 -14.20 -1.05 -10.44
N ILE A 114 -12.98 -1.28 -9.98
CA ILE A 114 -11.78 -0.65 -10.52
C ILE A 114 -11.12 -1.58 -11.54
N GLU A 115 -10.67 -1.01 -12.64
CA GLU A 115 -9.87 -1.71 -13.65
C GLU A 115 -8.49 -1.07 -13.77
N SER A 116 -7.52 -1.85 -14.26
CA SER A 116 -6.17 -1.33 -14.50
C SER A 116 -6.23 -0.13 -15.45
N GLY A 117 -5.52 0.93 -15.10
CA GLY A 117 -5.51 2.17 -15.87
C GLY A 117 -6.50 3.21 -15.37
N ASP A 118 -7.49 2.83 -14.55
CA ASP A 118 -8.42 3.80 -13.97
C ASP A 118 -7.68 4.78 -13.06
N GLU A 119 -8.08 6.04 -13.11
CA GLU A 119 -7.56 7.06 -12.23
C GLU A 119 -8.34 7.04 -10.91
N ILE A 120 -7.62 6.87 -9.82
CA ILE A 120 -8.20 6.68 -8.48
C ILE A 120 -7.74 7.80 -7.56
N GLU A 121 -8.67 8.28 -6.74
CA GLU A 121 -8.39 9.21 -5.65
C GLU A 121 -8.81 8.57 -4.33
N LEU A 122 -7.93 8.61 -3.34
CA LEU A 122 -8.16 8.03 -2.02
C LEU A 122 -8.08 9.13 -0.97
N GLU A 123 -9.02 9.09 -0.02
CA GLU A 123 -8.97 9.93 1.17
C GLU A 123 -8.69 9.08 2.39
N PRO A 124 -7.44 9.04 2.90
CA PRO A 124 -7.12 8.21 4.06
C PRO A 124 -7.92 8.57 5.31
N ALA A 125 -8.28 9.85 5.46
CA ALA A 125 -9.02 10.31 6.62
C ALA A 125 -10.43 9.71 6.73
N THR A 126 -11.09 9.45 5.61
CA THR A 126 -12.49 9.00 5.56
C THR A 126 -12.65 7.60 5.00
N GLY A 127 -11.61 7.07 4.33
CA GLY A 127 -11.69 5.80 3.61
C GLY A 127 -12.43 5.86 2.29
N VAL A 128 -12.75 7.06 1.79
CA VAL A 128 -13.44 7.21 0.52
C VAL A 128 -12.50 6.91 -0.64
N VAL A 129 -12.95 6.07 -1.56
CA VAL A 129 -12.26 5.69 -2.79
C VAL A 129 -13.08 6.22 -3.97
N ARG A 130 -12.49 7.11 -4.76
CA ARG A 130 -13.15 7.63 -5.96
C ARG A 130 -12.50 7.09 -7.20
N ASN A 131 -13.29 6.55 -8.11
CA ASN A 131 -12.84 6.17 -9.45
C ASN A 131 -13.16 7.34 -10.38
N ILE A 132 -12.16 8.15 -10.67
CA ILE A 132 -12.33 9.37 -11.47
C ILE A 132 -12.70 9.00 -12.91
N THR A 133 -12.07 7.97 -13.46
CA THR A 133 -12.32 7.51 -14.83
C THR A 133 -13.77 7.10 -15.05
N LYS A 134 -14.35 6.38 -14.08
CA LYS A 134 -15.73 5.87 -14.19
C LYS A 134 -16.77 6.75 -13.52
N GLY A 135 -16.36 7.72 -12.70
CA GLY A 135 -17.27 8.58 -11.95
C GLY A 135 -17.99 7.87 -10.81
N THR A 136 -17.40 6.81 -10.26
CA THR A 136 -17.96 6.05 -9.14
C THR A 136 -17.17 6.32 -7.86
N HIS A 137 -17.76 5.95 -6.72
CA HIS A 137 -17.08 6.06 -5.44
C HIS A 137 -17.48 4.90 -4.53
N TYR A 138 -16.61 4.60 -3.58
CA TYR A 138 -16.76 3.49 -2.65
C TYR A 138 -16.29 3.90 -1.27
N GLN A 139 -16.74 3.18 -0.25
CA GLN A 139 -16.31 3.39 1.13
C GLN A 139 -15.46 2.21 1.59
N ALA A 140 -14.19 2.45 1.86
CA ALA A 140 -13.34 1.47 2.51
C ALA A 140 -13.52 1.56 4.03
N ALA A 141 -13.11 0.50 4.74
CA ALA A 141 -13.12 0.50 6.20
C ALA A 141 -12.22 1.62 6.74
N GLU A 142 -12.73 2.36 7.72
CA GLU A 142 -11.93 3.41 8.36
C GLU A 142 -10.87 2.79 9.27
N PHE A 143 -9.71 3.45 9.31
CA PHE A 143 -8.69 3.06 10.28
C PHE A 143 -9.05 3.56 11.67
N PRO A 144 -8.78 2.77 12.73
CA PRO A 144 -8.80 3.31 14.09
C PRO A 144 -7.86 4.51 14.21
N PRO A 145 -8.16 5.49 15.09
CA PRO A 145 -7.35 6.70 15.20
C PRO A 145 -5.86 6.47 15.37
N PHE A 146 -5.48 5.44 16.13
CA PHE A 146 -4.07 5.10 16.35
C PHE A 146 -3.39 4.68 15.03
N MET A 147 -4.05 3.85 14.23
CA MET A 147 -3.51 3.42 12.94
C MET A 147 -3.37 4.57 11.96
N ARG A 148 -4.33 5.48 11.95
CA ARG A 148 -4.22 6.72 11.16
C ARG A 148 -3.01 7.54 11.58
N SER A 149 -2.75 7.64 12.88
CA SER A 149 -1.59 8.35 13.39
C SER A 149 -0.28 7.75 12.89
N LEU A 150 -0.21 6.42 12.78
CA LEU A 150 0.97 5.74 12.23
C LEU A 150 1.18 6.10 10.76
N ILE A 151 0.12 6.05 9.95
CA ILE A 151 0.19 6.39 8.53
C ILE A 151 0.59 7.86 8.35
N ASP A 152 -0.04 8.76 9.10
CA ASP A 152 0.21 10.20 9.03
C ASP A 152 1.66 10.54 9.41
N ALA A 153 2.23 9.80 10.36
CA ALA A 153 3.62 9.99 10.78
C ALA A 153 4.64 9.38 9.82
N GLY A 154 4.21 8.50 8.91
CA GLY A 154 5.10 7.78 8.01
C GLY A 154 5.59 6.44 8.54
N GLY A 155 4.95 5.91 9.58
CA GLY A 155 5.22 4.61 10.16
C GLY A 155 5.44 4.66 11.67
N LEU A 156 5.74 3.49 12.27
CA LEU A 156 5.89 3.35 13.71
C LEU A 156 7.11 4.12 14.25
N VAL A 157 8.25 3.99 13.61
CA VAL A 157 9.48 4.65 14.08
C VAL A 157 9.34 6.18 14.08
N PRO A 158 8.95 6.83 12.97
CA PRO A 158 8.68 8.27 12.99
C PRO A 158 7.62 8.69 14.01
N TYR A 159 6.58 7.86 14.19
CA TYR A 159 5.56 8.13 15.21
C TYR A 159 6.15 8.17 16.62
N VAL A 160 6.97 7.18 16.97
CA VAL A 160 7.60 7.11 18.28
C VAL A 160 8.56 8.28 18.49
N GLU A 161 9.39 8.60 17.48
CA GLU A 161 10.31 9.73 17.53
C GLU A 161 9.57 11.04 17.81
N ARG A 162 8.45 11.27 17.15
CA ARG A 162 7.61 12.47 17.35
C ARG A 162 7.07 12.51 18.78
N ARG A 163 6.56 11.38 19.28
CA ARG A 163 6.04 11.30 20.66
C ARG A 163 7.12 11.58 21.71
N LEU A 164 8.32 11.06 21.49
CA LEU A 164 9.45 11.32 22.40
C LEU A 164 9.87 12.79 22.35
N ALA A 165 9.89 13.40 21.18
CA ALA A 165 10.23 14.82 21.04
C ALA A 165 9.19 15.71 21.77
N GLU A 166 7.90 15.38 21.67
CA GLU A 166 6.84 16.10 22.36
C GLU A 166 6.95 15.93 23.89
N ALA A 167 7.30 14.75 24.34
CA ALA A 167 7.46 14.48 25.78
C ALA A 167 8.68 15.19 26.39
N ALA A 168 9.67 15.55 25.57
CA ALA A 168 10.88 16.26 26.01
C ALA A 168 10.69 17.77 26.15
N LYS A 169 9.56 18.32 25.71
CA LYS A 169 9.19 19.73 25.88
C LYS A 169 8.45 19.95 27.19
#